data_098549dd063e7cc1721ec48eff2c3409
#
_entry.id   098549dd063e7cc1721ec48eff2c3409
#
_cell.length_a   1.000
_cell.length_b   1.000
_cell.length_c   1.000
_cell.angle_alpha   90.00
_cell.angle_beta   90.00
_cell.angle_gamma   90.00
#
_symmetry.space_group_name_H-M   'P 1'
#
loop_
_entity.id
_entity.type
_entity.pdbx_description
1 polymer ?
#
loop_
_entity_poly.entity_id
_entity_poly.type
_entity_poly.pdbx_seq_one_letter_code
_entity_poly.pdbx_strand_id
1 'polypeptide(L)'
;MRAIGLILAGGSSTRMKELTKNRATAALPIAGGYRSIDFVLSSMSSSRINKVGVITQYNSKSLTQHLNSSKWWDFGRKKGGLFVFTPTQTHDNSYWYRGTADAIAQNIDFLKSSHEPYVIIASGDCVYKMDMNKLLEYHIEKNADVTIVTKDLGTVDDPSRFGVVSVDIEGRVTEFEEKPLVTSKTLVSTGIYVIRRRQLIEMIERAGAEDGFDLVKDIFIRYKGVKKFYAYPLDSYWSNVTTVDSYFKTNMDFLDRKTREYFFNEYPQIASRIEDLPPAKYNVGAKVKNSLVSSGCIINGEVEDSVLFKEVYIGNNCTIRNSIILNEVYIGDNTYIEN
;
A
#
# COMPACT_ATOMS: atom_id res chain seq x y z
N MET A 1 22.59 3.47 1.52
CA MET A 1 22.39 4.21 0.24
C MET A 1 21.32 5.28 0.44
N ARG A 2 21.18 6.28 -0.48
CA ARG A 2 20.18 7.35 -0.29
C ARG A 2 19.13 7.27 -1.40
N ALA A 3 17.89 7.16 -1.01
CA ALA A 3 16.74 7.23 -1.92
C ALA A 3 15.64 8.12 -1.35
N ILE A 4 14.78 8.62 -2.22
CA ILE A 4 13.51 9.26 -1.89
C ILE A 4 12.42 8.22 -2.03
N GLY A 5 11.48 8.19 -1.11
CA GLY A 5 10.24 7.46 -1.26
C GLY A 5 9.18 8.31 -1.96
N LEU A 6 8.44 7.71 -2.87
CA LEU A 6 7.28 8.32 -3.50
C LEU A 6 6.13 7.31 -3.47
N ILE A 7 5.11 7.58 -2.67
CA ILE A 7 3.97 6.68 -2.49
C ILE A 7 2.79 7.21 -3.30
N LEU A 8 2.31 6.39 -4.22
CA LEU A 8 1.11 6.67 -5.01
C LEU A 8 -0.12 6.14 -4.26
N ALA A 9 -0.92 7.04 -3.72
CA ALA A 9 -2.09 6.76 -2.90
C ALA A 9 -3.35 7.49 -3.39
N GLY A 10 -3.36 7.92 -4.65
CA GLY A 10 -4.42 8.74 -5.25
C GLY A 10 -5.49 7.95 -6.00
N GLY A 11 -5.36 6.62 -6.11
CA GLY A 11 -6.27 5.79 -6.86
C GLY A 11 -7.67 5.67 -6.22
N SER A 12 -8.70 5.57 -7.06
CA SER A 12 -10.03 5.14 -6.67
C SER A 12 -10.29 3.74 -7.22
N SER A 13 -10.87 2.87 -6.42
CA SER A 13 -11.27 1.54 -6.86
C SER A 13 -12.78 1.36 -6.75
N THR A 14 -13.44 1.32 -7.90
CA THR A 14 -14.89 1.02 -7.96
C THR A 14 -15.19 -0.41 -7.47
N ARG A 15 -14.19 -1.30 -7.53
CA ARG A 15 -14.28 -2.69 -7.03
C ARG A 15 -14.32 -2.81 -5.51
N MET A 16 -13.96 -1.73 -4.79
CA MET A 16 -14.05 -1.65 -3.32
C MET A 16 -15.43 -1.21 -2.84
N LYS A 17 -16.33 -0.81 -3.74
CA LYS A 17 -17.72 -0.44 -3.44
C LYS A 17 -17.80 0.55 -2.25
N GLU A 18 -18.61 0.23 -1.24
CA GLU A 18 -18.87 1.08 -0.07
C GLU A 18 -17.62 1.36 0.78
N LEU A 19 -16.64 0.45 0.78
CA LEU A 19 -15.41 0.60 1.59
C LEU A 19 -14.60 1.84 1.23
N THR A 20 -14.65 2.30 -0.03
CA THR A 20 -13.90 3.48 -0.50
C THR A 20 -14.78 4.68 -0.83
N LYS A 21 -16.08 4.62 -0.55
CA LYS A 21 -17.01 5.73 -0.81
C LYS A 21 -16.59 7.03 -0.12
N ASN A 22 -16.04 6.94 1.09
CA ASN A 22 -15.67 8.10 1.91
C ASN A 22 -14.19 8.11 2.33
N ARG A 23 -13.36 7.20 1.82
CA ARG A 23 -11.93 7.12 2.16
C ARG A 23 -11.09 6.56 1.01
N ALA A 24 -9.83 7.01 0.94
CA ALA A 24 -8.86 6.47 -0.01
C ALA A 24 -8.57 4.99 0.29
N THR A 25 -8.25 4.19 -0.74
CA THR A 25 -7.86 2.79 -0.59
C THR A 25 -6.66 2.63 0.36
N ALA A 26 -5.68 3.52 0.25
CA ALA A 26 -4.51 3.54 1.12
C ALA A 26 -4.82 3.81 2.62
N ALA A 27 -6.03 4.32 2.93
CA ALA A 27 -6.50 4.57 4.28
C ALA A 27 -7.41 3.46 4.83
N LEU A 28 -7.59 2.35 4.09
CA LEU A 28 -8.40 1.23 4.56
C LEU A 28 -7.76 0.58 5.79
N PRO A 29 -8.56 0.30 6.82
CA PRO A 29 -8.08 -0.35 8.03
C PRO A 29 -7.70 -1.83 7.75
N ILE A 30 -6.56 -2.25 8.30
CA ILE A 30 -6.00 -3.59 8.16
C ILE A 30 -5.63 -4.15 9.53
N ALA A 31 -5.83 -5.43 9.75
CA ALA A 31 -5.39 -6.18 10.94
C ALA A 31 -5.79 -5.51 12.27
N GLY A 32 -6.98 -4.93 12.32
CA GLY A 32 -7.56 -4.35 13.53
C GLY A 32 -7.09 -2.93 13.87
N GLY A 33 -5.83 -2.57 13.66
CA GLY A 33 -5.30 -1.27 14.12
C GLY A 33 -4.48 -0.48 13.12
N TYR A 34 -4.14 -1.06 11.98
CA TYR A 34 -3.27 -0.48 10.95
C TYR A 34 -4.08 0.04 9.76
N ARG A 35 -3.39 0.71 8.83
CA ARG A 35 -3.92 1.04 7.50
C ARG A 35 -2.96 0.52 6.44
N SER A 36 -3.42 0.27 5.22
CA SER A 36 -2.56 -0.29 4.17
C SER A 36 -1.30 0.53 3.92
N ILE A 37 -1.37 1.86 4.02
CA ILE A 37 -0.21 2.75 3.85
C ILE A 37 0.85 2.57 4.94
N ASP A 38 0.51 2.10 6.13
CA ASP A 38 1.45 1.92 7.24
C ASP A 38 2.54 0.90 6.92
N PHE A 39 2.22 -0.12 6.14
CA PHE A 39 3.14 -1.16 5.71
C PHE A 39 4.24 -0.60 4.79
N VAL A 40 3.83 0.24 3.85
CA VAL A 40 4.75 0.92 2.93
C VAL A 40 5.64 1.91 3.67
N LEU A 41 5.05 2.76 4.52
CA LEU A 41 5.78 3.74 5.32
C LEU A 41 6.78 3.07 6.27
N SER A 42 6.39 1.98 6.92
CA SER A 42 7.26 1.22 7.82
C SER A 42 8.42 0.58 7.08
N SER A 43 8.19 0.02 5.88
CA SER A 43 9.25 -0.53 5.03
C SER A 43 10.24 0.53 4.57
N MET A 44 9.76 1.74 4.24
CA MET A 44 10.62 2.88 3.89
C MET A 44 11.41 3.38 5.10
N SER A 45 10.75 3.59 6.22
CA SER A 45 11.39 4.09 7.46
C SER A 45 12.45 3.14 7.98
N SER A 46 12.15 1.85 8.08
CA SER A 46 13.11 0.82 8.53
C SER A 46 14.35 0.74 7.62
N SER A 47 14.18 1.05 6.34
CA SER A 47 15.26 1.11 5.35
C SER A 47 15.97 2.48 5.33
N ARG A 48 15.69 3.38 6.28
CA ARG A 48 16.27 4.73 6.41
C ARG A 48 16.04 5.63 5.19
N ILE A 49 14.92 5.45 4.50
CA ILE A 49 14.45 6.37 3.48
C ILE A 49 13.75 7.51 4.21
N ASN A 50 14.48 8.59 4.50
CA ASN A 50 14.03 9.63 5.42
C ASN A 50 13.17 10.72 4.78
N LYS A 51 13.10 10.77 3.44
CA LYS A 51 12.30 11.75 2.68
C LYS A 51 11.28 11.00 1.85
N VAL A 52 10.01 11.16 2.19
CA VAL A 52 8.90 10.43 1.55
C VAL A 52 7.80 11.40 1.14
N GLY A 53 7.40 11.36 -0.12
CA GLY A 53 6.23 12.04 -0.65
C GLY A 53 5.07 11.06 -0.80
N VAL A 54 3.89 11.42 -0.33
CA VAL A 54 2.64 10.69 -0.54
C VAL A 54 1.75 11.50 -1.45
N ILE A 55 1.47 10.99 -2.65
CA ILE A 55 0.60 11.64 -3.62
C ILE A 55 -0.79 11.02 -3.49
N THR A 56 -1.79 11.84 -3.14
CA THR A 56 -3.16 11.39 -2.93
C THR A 56 -4.17 12.33 -3.59
N GLN A 57 -5.34 11.83 -3.91
CA GLN A 57 -6.37 12.59 -4.63
C GLN A 57 -7.77 12.27 -4.11
N TYR A 58 -8.30 11.07 -4.41
CA TYR A 58 -9.67 10.71 -4.04
C TYR A 58 -9.79 10.46 -2.54
N ASN A 59 -10.84 11.06 -1.94
CA ASN A 59 -11.21 10.84 -0.54
C ASN A 59 -10.03 10.94 0.44
N SER A 60 -9.11 11.87 0.17
CA SER A 60 -7.82 11.99 0.86
C SER A 60 -7.91 12.43 2.31
N LYS A 61 -9.04 13.00 2.76
CA LYS A 61 -9.21 13.58 4.10
C LYS A 61 -8.80 12.62 5.23
N SER A 62 -9.33 11.39 5.21
CA SER A 62 -9.02 10.37 6.23
C SER A 62 -7.56 9.94 6.18
N LEU A 63 -6.96 9.85 4.97
CA LEU A 63 -5.54 9.54 4.79
C LEU A 63 -4.66 10.67 5.33
N THR A 64 -4.95 11.92 4.95
CA THR A 64 -4.20 13.09 5.42
C THR A 64 -4.27 13.24 6.94
N GLN A 65 -5.43 13.01 7.56
CA GLN A 65 -5.56 13.00 9.01
C GLN A 65 -4.71 11.92 9.68
N HIS A 66 -4.61 10.73 9.08
CA HIS A 66 -3.77 9.65 9.58
C HIS A 66 -2.27 10.03 9.52
N LEU A 67 -1.86 10.68 8.44
CA LEU A 67 -0.49 11.09 8.19
C LEU A 67 -0.07 12.40 8.89
N ASN A 68 -0.95 13.08 9.57
CA ASN A 68 -0.72 14.39 10.18
C ASN A 68 0.48 14.42 11.15
N SER A 69 0.80 13.28 11.77
CA SER A 69 1.97 13.17 12.64
C SER A 69 2.92 12.13 12.08
N SER A 70 3.97 12.59 11.45
CA SER A 70 5.02 11.73 10.85
C SER A 70 5.90 11.02 11.89
N LYS A 71 5.77 11.36 13.18
CA LYS A 71 6.56 10.78 14.28
C LYS A 71 6.38 9.27 14.42
N TRP A 72 5.22 8.73 14.09
CA TRP A 72 4.90 7.31 14.22
C TRP A 72 5.77 6.41 13.34
N TRP A 73 6.22 6.93 12.21
CA TRP A 73 7.12 6.24 11.28
C TRP A 73 8.54 6.85 11.28
N ASP A 74 8.92 7.63 12.31
CA ASP A 74 10.26 8.25 12.46
C ASP A 74 10.66 9.22 11.31
N PHE A 75 9.69 9.85 10.66
CA PHE A 75 9.96 10.87 9.63
C PHE A 75 10.12 12.28 10.21
N GLY A 76 10.05 12.48 11.52
CA GLY A 76 10.15 13.78 12.18
C GLY A 76 11.57 14.34 12.34
N ARG A 77 12.57 13.88 11.59
CA ARG A 77 13.97 14.26 11.71
C ARG A 77 14.27 15.59 11.02
N LYS A 78 15.36 16.29 11.43
CA LYS A 78 15.80 17.58 10.86
C LYS A 78 16.07 17.54 9.35
N LYS A 79 16.49 16.39 8.82
CA LYS A 79 16.73 16.19 7.37
C LYS A 79 15.81 15.09 6.88
N GLY A 80 14.85 15.43 6.02
CA GLY A 80 13.85 14.52 5.48
C GLY A 80 12.43 14.99 5.81
N GLY A 81 11.52 14.07 5.97
CA GLY A 81 10.12 14.31 6.32
C GLY A 81 9.14 13.50 5.50
N LEU A 82 7.90 13.49 5.97
CA LEU A 82 6.74 12.97 5.25
C LEU A 82 5.96 14.13 4.66
N PHE A 83 5.83 14.15 3.35
CA PHE A 83 5.15 15.21 2.58
C PHE A 83 3.90 14.62 1.95
N VAL A 84 2.77 15.28 2.09
CA VAL A 84 1.50 14.85 1.47
C VAL A 84 1.14 15.85 0.38
N PHE A 85 0.96 15.33 -0.83
CA PHE A 85 0.62 16.10 -2.01
C PHE A 85 -0.78 15.77 -2.48
N THR A 86 -1.57 16.82 -2.68
CA THR A 86 -2.91 16.77 -3.28
C THR A 86 -2.91 17.63 -4.53
N PRO A 87 -3.82 17.40 -5.48
CA PRO A 87 -3.98 18.31 -6.62
C PRO A 87 -4.15 19.75 -6.14
N THR A 88 -3.39 20.65 -6.73
CA THR A 88 -3.40 22.07 -6.36
C THR A 88 -3.67 22.90 -7.61
N GLN A 89 -4.61 23.83 -7.52
CA GLN A 89 -4.82 24.80 -8.58
C GLN A 89 -3.64 25.78 -8.63
N THR A 90 -3.04 25.93 -9.79
CA THR A 90 -2.02 26.93 -10.09
C THR A 90 -2.50 27.79 -11.24
N HIS A 91 -1.74 28.82 -11.60
CA HIS A 91 -2.06 29.64 -12.77
C HIS A 91 -2.10 28.79 -14.07
N ASP A 92 -1.25 27.77 -14.16
CA ASP A 92 -1.04 26.97 -15.36
C ASP A 92 -1.80 25.63 -15.34
N ASN A 93 -2.33 25.23 -14.20
CA ASN A 93 -3.02 23.95 -14.03
C ASN A 93 -4.17 24.05 -13.02
N SER A 94 -5.38 23.69 -13.48
CA SER A 94 -6.58 23.60 -12.65
C SER A 94 -7.17 22.18 -12.58
N TYR A 95 -6.44 21.18 -13.11
CA TYR A 95 -6.94 19.81 -13.25
C TYR A 95 -6.54 18.91 -12.10
N TRP A 96 -7.35 17.89 -11.86
CA TRP A 96 -6.99 16.73 -11.05
C TRP A 96 -5.86 15.95 -11.71
N TYR A 97 -5.16 15.09 -10.94
CA TYR A 97 -4.19 14.18 -11.55
C TYR A 97 -4.90 13.24 -12.52
N ARG A 98 -4.48 13.25 -13.78
CA ARG A 98 -5.06 12.46 -14.87
C ARG A 98 -4.56 11.02 -14.88
N GLY A 99 -3.42 10.77 -14.22
CA GLY A 99 -2.79 9.46 -14.10
C GLY A 99 -1.57 9.52 -13.19
N THR A 100 -0.88 8.39 -13.06
CA THR A 100 0.26 8.23 -12.13
C THR A 100 1.49 9.05 -12.56
N ALA A 101 1.76 9.18 -13.85
CA ALA A 101 2.84 10.03 -14.35
C ALA A 101 2.51 11.52 -14.19
N ASP A 102 1.26 11.91 -14.48
CA ASP A 102 0.80 13.28 -14.31
C ASP A 102 0.83 13.71 -12.82
N ALA A 103 0.49 12.81 -11.92
CA ALA A 103 0.58 13.04 -10.48
C ALA A 103 2.04 13.32 -10.03
N ILE A 104 3.01 12.62 -10.60
CA ILE A 104 4.43 12.89 -10.36
C ILE A 104 4.85 14.20 -11.03
N ALA A 105 4.40 14.48 -12.26
CA ALA A 105 4.71 15.69 -13.00
C ALA A 105 4.26 16.96 -12.29
N GLN A 106 3.04 16.98 -11.77
CA GLN A 106 2.52 18.12 -10.99
C GLN A 106 3.27 18.35 -9.66
N ASN A 107 4.03 17.36 -9.18
CA ASN A 107 4.85 17.45 -7.97
C ASN A 107 6.35 17.31 -8.27
N ILE A 108 6.77 17.59 -9.48
CA ILE A 108 8.14 17.37 -9.95
C ILE A 108 9.20 18.14 -9.15
N ASP A 109 8.83 19.28 -8.57
CA ASP A 109 9.71 20.11 -7.76
C ASP A 109 10.19 19.41 -6.49
N PHE A 110 9.39 18.48 -5.95
CA PHE A 110 9.83 17.62 -4.86
C PHE A 110 11.03 16.76 -5.24
N LEU A 111 11.05 16.25 -6.47
CA LEU A 111 12.18 15.50 -7.00
C LEU A 111 13.34 16.42 -7.39
N LYS A 112 13.08 17.56 -8.03
CA LYS A 112 14.11 18.52 -8.47
C LYS A 112 14.87 19.13 -7.30
N SER A 113 14.17 19.46 -6.21
CA SER A 113 14.76 20.03 -4.99
C SER A 113 15.51 19.00 -4.13
N SER A 114 15.44 17.74 -4.46
CA SER A 114 16.07 16.66 -3.69
C SER A 114 17.47 16.33 -4.19
N HIS A 115 18.30 15.75 -3.32
CA HIS A 115 19.69 15.42 -3.62
C HIS A 115 19.99 13.91 -3.67
N GLU A 116 19.04 13.10 -3.26
CA GLU A 116 19.13 11.63 -3.28
C GLU A 116 19.19 11.13 -4.73
N PRO A 117 20.10 10.17 -5.04
CA PRO A 117 20.29 9.72 -6.43
C PRO A 117 19.16 8.83 -6.96
N TYR A 118 18.44 8.15 -6.09
CA TYR A 118 17.41 7.18 -6.45
C TYR A 118 16.03 7.58 -5.92
N VAL A 119 15.00 7.12 -6.62
CA VAL A 119 13.60 7.22 -6.20
C VAL A 119 13.04 5.80 -6.11
N ILE A 120 12.39 5.50 -5.00
CA ILE A 120 11.56 4.31 -4.85
C ILE A 120 10.11 4.75 -4.93
N ILE A 121 9.43 4.33 -5.98
CA ILE A 121 8.00 4.55 -6.17
C ILE A 121 7.29 3.31 -5.61
N ALA A 122 6.24 3.49 -4.81
CA ALA A 122 5.47 2.39 -4.26
C ALA A 122 3.97 2.71 -4.26
N SER A 123 3.14 1.68 -4.44
CA SER A 123 1.69 1.81 -4.27
C SER A 123 1.31 1.81 -2.80
N GLY A 124 0.38 2.70 -2.40
CA GLY A 124 -0.08 2.83 -1.01
C GLY A 124 -1.18 1.84 -0.60
N ASP A 125 -1.65 0.99 -1.52
CA ASP A 125 -2.75 0.06 -1.33
C ASP A 125 -2.30 -1.42 -1.22
N CYS A 126 -1.04 -1.63 -0.85
CA CYS A 126 -0.46 -2.95 -0.70
C CYS A 126 -0.03 -3.21 0.76
N VAL A 127 -0.16 -4.47 1.17
CA VAL A 127 0.29 -4.99 2.46
C VAL A 127 1.51 -5.87 2.23
N TYR A 128 2.68 -5.42 2.69
CA TYR A 128 3.95 -6.14 2.60
C TYR A 128 4.95 -5.61 3.62
N LYS A 129 6.02 -6.35 3.83
CA LYS A 129 7.19 -5.92 4.60
C LYS A 129 8.45 -6.22 3.80
N MET A 130 9.28 -5.20 3.53
CA MET A 130 10.42 -5.32 2.64
C MET A 130 11.59 -4.44 3.09
N ASP A 131 12.80 -4.95 2.95
CA ASP A 131 14.03 -4.16 3.07
C ASP A 131 14.35 -3.47 1.73
N MET A 132 14.08 -2.17 1.68
CA MET A 132 14.34 -1.36 0.48
C MET A 132 15.85 -1.18 0.18
N ASN A 133 16.74 -1.42 1.15
CA ASN A 133 18.18 -1.36 0.88
C ASN A 133 18.63 -2.52 0.00
N LYS A 134 18.13 -3.74 0.24
CA LYS A 134 18.40 -4.89 -0.63
C LYS A 134 17.93 -4.68 -2.05
N LEU A 135 16.77 -4.05 -2.21
CA LEU A 135 16.25 -3.66 -3.52
C LEU A 135 17.16 -2.63 -4.23
N LEU A 136 17.65 -1.62 -3.49
CA LEU A 136 18.58 -0.62 -4.02
C LEU A 136 19.95 -1.25 -4.39
N GLU A 137 20.46 -2.16 -3.56
CA GLU A 137 21.69 -2.92 -3.83
C GLU A 137 21.59 -3.71 -5.14
N TYR A 138 20.50 -4.45 -5.29
CA TYR A 138 20.20 -5.19 -6.53
C TYR A 138 20.13 -4.28 -7.75
N HIS A 139 19.41 -3.13 -7.64
CA HIS A 139 19.30 -2.15 -8.71
C HIS A 139 20.68 -1.65 -9.19
N ILE A 140 21.58 -1.40 -8.24
CA ILE A 140 22.94 -0.91 -8.53
C ILE A 140 23.80 -2.02 -9.12
N GLU A 141 23.77 -3.22 -8.55
CA GLU A 141 24.52 -4.38 -9.00
C GLU A 141 24.18 -4.76 -10.44
N LYS A 142 22.90 -4.77 -10.79
CA LYS A 142 22.42 -4.99 -12.15
C LYS A 142 22.68 -3.82 -13.09
N ASN A 143 23.18 -2.69 -12.59
CA ASN A 143 23.27 -1.43 -13.34
C ASN A 143 21.99 -1.14 -14.11
N ALA A 144 20.86 -1.33 -13.43
CA ALA A 144 19.52 -1.16 -13.99
C ALA A 144 19.17 0.32 -14.21
N ASP A 145 18.38 0.60 -15.21
CA ASP A 145 17.72 1.89 -15.38
C ASP A 145 16.44 1.94 -14.55
N VAL A 146 15.67 0.83 -14.58
CA VAL A 146 14.45 0.62 -13.78
C VAL A 146 14.49 -0.78 -13.19
N THR A 147 14.20 -0.90 -11.90
CA THR A 147 13.94 -2.19 -11.27
C THR A 147 12.47 -2.28 -10.87
N ILE A 148 11.82 -3.35 -11.25
CA ILE A 148 10.42 -3.65 -10.92
C ILE A 148 10.41 -4.73 -9.85
N VAL A 149 9.76 -4.49 -8.73
CA VAL A 149 9.52 -5.56 -7.75
C VAL A 149 8.39 -6.43 -8.25
N THR A 150 8.63 -7.72 -8.33
CA THR A 150 7.69 -8.69 -8.88
C THR A 150 7.28 -9.74 -7.86
N LYS A 151 6.08 -10.25 -7.98
CA LYS A 151 5.54 -11.36 -7.20
C LYS A 151 4.98 -12.42 -8.13
N ASP A 152 5.31 -13.68 -7.88
CA ASP A 152 4.64 -14.79 -8.53
C ASP A 152 3.37 -15.13 -7.74
N LEU A 153 2.21 -15.00 -8.38
CA LEU A 153 0.90 -15.27 -7.77
C LEU A 153 0.52 -16.76 -7.84
N GLY A 154 1.27 -17.56 -8.61
CA GLY A 154 0.89 -18.94 -8.89
C GLY A 154 -0.50 -19.03 -9.54
N THR A 155 -1.32 -19.99 -9.08
CA THR A 155 -2.67 -20.23 -9.61
C THR A 155 -3.78 -19.67 -8.72
N VAL A 156 -3.44 -18.92 -7.67
CA VAL A 156 -4.40 -18.57 -6.59
C VAL A 156 -5.13 -17.25 -6.86
N ASP A 157 -4.47 -16.29 -7.51
CA ASP A 157 -5.02 -14.96 -7.76
C ASP A 157 -5.05 -14.65 -9.27
N ASP A 158 -5.92 -13.73 -9.67
CA ASP A 158 -6.03 -13.29 -11.06
C ASP A 158 -4.93 -12.27 -11.42
N PRO A 159 -3.93 -12.66 -12.23
CA PRO A 159 -2.83 -11.78 -12.61
C PRO A 159 -3.24 -10.67 -13.59
N SER A 160 -4.37 -10.78 -14.26
CA SER A 160 -4.87 -9.79 -15.23
C SER A 160 -5.17 -8.42 -14.58
N ARG A 161 -5.26 -8.39 -13.26
CA ARG A 161 -5.47 -7.16 -12.48
C ARG A 161 -4.24 -6.27 -12.35
N PHE A 162 -3.07 -6.80 -12.68
CA PHE A 162 -1.76 -6.20 -12.45
C PHE A 162 -0.99 -6.01 -13.76
N GLY A 163 0.11 -5.32 -13.69
CA GLY A 163 1.10 -5.35 -14.75
C GLY A 163 1.80 -6.71 -14.77
N VAL A 164 1.70 -7.43 -15.85
CA VAL A 164 2.28 -8.78 -16.02
C VAL A 164 3.66 -8.68 -16.64
N VAL A 165 4.62 -9.41 -16.09
CA VAL A 165 6.04 -9.33 -16.47
C VAL A 165 6.56 -10.68 -16.92
N SER A 166 7.41 -10.70 -17.98
CA SER A 166 8.24 -11.84 -18.32
C SER A 166 9.70 -11.46 -18.16
N VAL A 167 10.51 -12.40 -17.71
CA VAL A 167 11.93 -12.20 -17.48
C VAL A 167 12.78 -13.30 -18.14
N ASP A 168 14.01 -12.95 -18.48
CA ASP A 168 15.01 -13.94 -18.86
C ASP A 168 15.71 -14.57 -17.65
N ILE A 169 16.69 -15.43 -17.89
CA ILE A 169 17.46 -16.14 -16.87
C ILE A 169 18.31 -15.21 -15.97
N GLU A 170 18.60 -13.99 -16.44
CA GLU A 170 19.35 -12.99 -15.70
C GLU A 170 18.45 -12.05 -14.89
N GLY A 171 17.12 -12.23 -15.00
CA GLY A 171 16.10 -11.39 -14.38
C GLY A 171 15.81 -10.09 -15.14
N ARG A 172 16.27 -9.97 -16.39
CA ARG A 172 15.96 -8.84 -17.25
C ARG A 172 14.52 -8.96 -17.77
N VAL A 173 13.78 -7.87 -17.72
CA VAL A 173 12.40 -7.83 -18.21
C VAL A 173 12.39 -7.88 -19.75
N THR A 174 11.79 -8.92 -20.29
CA THR A 174 11.61 -9.13 -21.73
C THR A 174 10.25 -8.60 -22.20
N GLU A 175 9.21 -8.79 -21.38
CA GLU A 175 7.87 -8.31 -21.67
C GLU A 175 7.26 -7.66 -20.42
N PHE A 176 6.48 -6.61 -20.65
CA PHE A 176 5.70 -5.95 -19.62
C PHE A 176 4.39 -5.47 -20.23
N GLU A 177 3.27 -5.94 -19.71
CA GLU A 177 1.94 -5.64 -20.19
C GLU A 177 1.07 -5.20 -19.00
N GLU A 178 0.46 -4.03 -19.10
CA GLU A 178 -0.38 -3.46 -18.03
C GLU A 178 -1.82 -3.96 -18.15
N LYS A 179 -2.25 -4.73 -17.16
CA LYS A 179 -3.61 -5.24 -17.02
C LYS A 179 -4.15 -5.89 -18.31
N PRO A 180 -3.51 -6.97 -18.78
CA PRO A 180 -3.97 -7.68 -19.97
C PRO A 180 -5.37 -8.25 -19.73
N LEU A 181 -6.18 -8.33 -20.79
CA LEU A 181 -7.52 -8.92 -20.70
C LEU A 181 -7.48 -10.41 -20.37
N VAL A 182 -6.48 -11.12 -20.90
CA VAL A 182 -6.24 -12.55 -20.66
C VAL A 182 -4.74 -12.78 -20.56
N THR A 183 -4.32 -13.55 -19.58
CA THR A 183 -2.91 -13.95 -19.43
C THR A 183 -2.80 -15.32 -18.80
N SER A 184 -1.79 -16.08 -19.21
CA SER A 184 -1.38 -17.34 -18.57
C SER A 184 -0.15 -17.15 -17.66
N LYS A 185 0.41 -15.93 -17.61
CA LYS A 185 1.60 -15.59 -16.83
C LYS A 185 1.19 -15.23 -15.41
N THR A 186 1.99 -15.65 -14.45
CA THR A 186 1.72 -15.47 -13.01
C THR A 186 2.61 -14.43 -12.34
N LEU A 187 3.70 -14.03 -13.01
CA LEU A 187 4.63 -13.04 -12.49
C LEU A 187 4.09 -11.63 -12.71
N VAL A 188 3.80 -10.92 -11.62
CA VAL A 188 3.19 -9.59 -11.68
C VAL A 188 4.06 -8.52 -11.04
N SER A 189 3.90 -7.29 -11.48
CA SER A 189 4.44 -6.10 -10.82
C SER A 189 3.67 -5.81 -9.54
N THR A 190 4.39 -5.61 -8.44
CA THR A 190 3.81 -5.25 -7.15
C THR A 190 3.47 -3.75 -7.02
N GLY A 191 3.77 -2.95 -8.05
CA GLY A 191 3.65 -1.50 -8.00
C GLY A 191 4.80 -0.82 -7.24
N ILE A 192 5.92 -1.52 -7.05
CA ILE A 192 7.14 -0.98 -6.43
C ILE A 192 8.23 -0.92 -7.48
N TYR A 193 8.84 0.26 -7.63
CA TYR A 193 9.84 0.53 -8.67
C TYR A 193 11.03 1.30 -8.10
N VAL A 194 12.24 1.02 -8.59
CA VAL A 194 13.44 1.83 -8.34
C VAL A 194 13.92 2.42 -9.64
N ILE A 195 14.26 3.71 -9.61
CA ILE A 195 14.76 4.44 -10.76
C ILE A 195 15.73 5.54 -10.32
N ARG A 196 16.71 5.90 -11.13
CA ARG A 196 17.57 7.07 -10.88
C ARG A 196 16.75 8.35 -10.95
N ARG A 197 16.85 9.22 -9.94
CA ARG A 197 16.04 10.44 -9.83
C ARG A 197 16.09 11.33 -11.07
N ARG A 198 17.28 11.59 -11.61
CA ARG A 198 17.42 12.41 -12.83
C ARG A 198 16.71 11.77 -14.03
N GLN A 199 16.85 10.46 -14.17
CA GLN A 199 16.23 9.72 -15.26
C GLN A 199 14.69 9.72 -15.13
N LEU A 200 14.16 9.60 -13.91
CA LEU A 200 12.71 9.72 -13.68
C LEU A 200 12.20 11.10 -14.09
N ILE A 201 12.90 12.17 -13.70
CA ILE A 201 12.55 13.54 -14.08
C ILE A 201 12.48 13.68 -15.59
N GLU A 202 13.53 13.26 -16.31
CA GLU A 202 13.58 13.31 -17.78
C GLU A 202 12.44 12.54 -18.44
N MET A 203 12.14 11.33 -17.94
CA MET A 203 11.05 10.50 -18.47
C MET A 203 9.68 11.14 -18.24
N ILE A 204 9.45 11.72 -17.06
CA ILE A 204 8.19 12.38 -16.70
C ILE A 204 7.98 13.65 -17.53
N GLU A 205 9.00 14.50 -17.67
CA GLU A 205 8.92 15.74 -18.47
C GLU A 205 8.64 15.43 -19.95
N ARG A 206 9.29 14.39 -20.48
CA ARG A 206 9.05 13.96 -21.85
C ARG A 206 7.66 13.38 -22.05
N ALA A 207 7.19 12.53 -21.12
CA ALA A 207 5.84 11.99 -21.19
C ALA A 207 4.78 13.10 -21.15
N GLY A 208 4.95 14.10 -20.28
CA GLY A 208 4.06 15.27 -20.21
C GLY A 208 3.99 16.07 -21.50
N ALA A 209 5.12 16.22 -22.22
CA ALA A 209 5.16 16.88 -23.51
C ALA A 209 4.44 16.09 -24.64
N GLU A 210 4.22 14.80 -24.44
CA GLU A 210 3.60 13.87 -25.38
C GLU A 210 2.20 13.41 -24.93
N ASP A 211 1.56 14.15 -23.98
CA ASP A 211 0.27 13.83 -23.39
C ASP A 211 0.18 12.44 -22.73
N GLY A 212 1.30 11.95 -22.21
CA GLY A 212 1.37 10.71 -21.43
C GLY A 212 1.05 10.96 -19.96
N PHE A 213 0.13 10.18 -19.39
CA PHE A 213 -0.36 10.35 -18.01
C PHE A 213 -0.09 9.17 -17.08
N ASP A 214 0.12 7.97 -17.63
CA ASP A 214 0.31 6.75 -16.86
C ASP A 214 1.80 6.35 -16.81
N LEU A 215 2.30 6.08 -15.59
CA LEU A 215 3.71 5.73 -15.37
C LEU A 215 4.08 4.40 -16.03
N VAL A 216 3.18 3.43 -16.02
CA VAL A 216 3.46 2.10 -16.57
C VAL A 216 3.22 2.09 -18.07
N LYS A 217 2.04 2.50 -18.54
CA LYS A 217 1.66 2.44 -19.95
C LYS A 217 2.48 3.39 -20.82
N ASP A 218 2.58 4.66 -20.40
CA ASP A 218 3.13 5.71 -21.24
C ASP A 218 4.64 5.88 -21.05
N ILE A 219 5.20 5.37 -19.93
CA ILE A 219 6.63 5.48 -19.65
C ILE A 219 7.30 4.10 -19.66
N PHE A 220 6.99 3.21 -18.72
CA PHE A 220 7.79 2.00 -18.56
C PHE A 220 7.67 1.03 -19.75
N ILE A 221 6.47 0.77 -20.24
CA ILE A 221 6.26 -0.10 -21.41
C ILE A 221 6.94 0.49 -22.65
N ARG A 222 6.88 1.78 -22.83
CA ARG A 222 7.50 2.48 -23.94
C ARG A 222 9.03 2.39 -23.93
N TYR A 223 9.65 2.52 -22.74
CA TYR A 223 11.10 2.53 -22.60
C TYR A 223 11.73 1.15 -22.37
N LYS A 224 10.95 0.08 -22.18
CA LYS A 224 11.51 -1.26 -21.88
C LYS A 224 12.45 -1.80 -22.94
N GLY A 225 12.27 -1.44 -24.20
CA GLY A 225 13.14 -1.85 -25.32
C GLY A 225 14.46 -1.08 -25.43
N VAL A 226 14.54 0.11 -24.80
CA VAL A 226 15.68 1.02 -24.89
C VAL A 226 16.49 1.06 -23.59
N LYS A 227 15.82 0.88 -22.46
CA LYS A 227 16.38 0.95 -21.11
C LYS A 227 16.53 -0.45 -20.52
N LYS A 228 17.39 -0.56 -19.51
CA LYS A 228 17.63 -1.81 -18.77
C LYS A 228 16.61 -1.96 -17.65
N PHE A 229 15.60 -2.77 -17.89
CA PHE A 229 14.60 -3.14 -16.89
C PHE A 229 14.95 -4.49 -16.27
N TYR A 230 14.97 -4.57 -14.94
CA TYR A 230 15.19 -5.81 -14.20
C TYR A 230 14.06 -6.06 -13.21
N ALA A 231 13.73 -7.32 -13.01
CA ALA A 231 12.76 -7.76 -12.02
C ALA A 231 13.47 -8.17 -10.72
N TYR A 232 12.97 -7.68 -9.59
CA TYR A 232 13.41 -8.09 -8.25
C TYR A 232 12.31 -8.96 -7.64
N PRO A 233 12.56 -10.25 -7.38
CA PRO A 233 11.54 -11.13 -6.82
C PRO A 233 11.26 -10.80 -5.36
N LEU A 234 9.99 -10.71 -4.99
CA LEU A 234 9.53 -10.56 -3.62
C LEU A 234 9.02 -11.90 -3.11
N ASP A 235 9.83 -12.61 -2.33
CA ASP A 235 9.48 -13.92 -1.80
C ASP A 235 8.56 -13.84 -0.57
N SER A 236 8.61 -12.71 0.16
CA SER A 236 7.80 -12.49 1.36
C SER A 236 6.31 -12.28 1.05
N TYR A 237 5.50 -12.19 2.12
CA TYR A 237 4.08 -11.88 2.00
C TYR A 237 3.84 -10.57 1.25
N TRP A 238 2.90 -10.62 0.32
CA TRP A 238 2.40 -9.45 -0.40
C TRP A 238 0.91 -9.63 -0.72
N SER A 239 0.13 -8.61 -0.48
CA SER A 239 -1.28 -8.55 -0.87
C SER A 239 -1.63 -7.15 -1.37
N ASN A 240 -2.42 -7.09 -2.43
CA ASN A 240 -2.95 -5.84 -2.97
C ASN A 240 -4.42 -5.69 -2.58
N VAL A 241 -4.76 -4.58 -1.93
CA VAL A 241 -6.08 -4.34 -1.33
C VAL A 241 -6.93 -3.47 -2.24
N THR A 242 -7.31 -3.98 -3.41
CA THR A 242 -8.06 -3.23 -4.44
C THR A 242 -9.43 -3.80 -4.80
N THR A 243 -9.82 -4.92 -4.17
CA THR A 243 -11.17 -5.51 -4.27
C THR A 243 -11.67 -5.89 -2.89
N VAL A 244 -12.99 -6.02 -2.72
CA VAL A 244 -13.61 -6.47 -1.45
C VAL A 244 -13.04 -7.83 -1.03
N ASP A 245 -12.92 -8.77 -1.98
CA ASP A 245 -12.40 -10.11 -1.71
C ASP A 245 -10.94 -10.07 -1.24
N SER A 246 -10.08 -9.29 -1.92
CA SER A 246 -8.68 -9.15 -1.51
C SER A 246 -8.55 -8.44 -0.16
N TYR A 247 -9.41 -7.48 0.14
CA TYR A 247 -9.48 -6.82 1.45
C TYR A 247 -9.87 -7.81 2.55
N PHE A 248 -10.92 -8.60 2.30
CA PHE A 248 -11.38 -9.62 3.24
C PHE A 248 -10.27 -10.63 3.50
N LYS A 249 -9.75 -11.28 2.45
CA LYS A 249 -8.64 -12.24 2.54
C LYS A 249 -7.46 -11.68 3.32
N THR A 250 -7.00 -10.47 2.97
CA THR A 250 -5.86 -9.83 3.63
C THR A 250 -6.08 -9.66 5.13
N ASN A 251 -7.28 -9.24 5.56
CA ASN A 251 -7.57 -9.12 6.99
C ASN A 251 -7.64 -10.47 7.68
N MET A 252 -8.25 -11.48 7.05
CA MET A 252 -8.35 -12.83 7.60
C MET A 252 -6.99 -13.54 7.69
N ASP A 253 -6.05 -13.26 6.77
CA ASP A 253 -4.68 -13.78 6.84
C ASP A 253 -3.98 -13.40 8.16
N PHE A 254 -4.35 -12.29 8.79
CA PHE A 254 -3.83 -11.91 10.11
C PHE A 254 -4.43 -12.72 11.28
N LEU A 255 -5.42 -13.57 11.05
CA LEU A 255 -5.82 -14.56 12.05
C LEU A 255 -4.79 -15.69 12.18
N ASP A 256 -3.95 -15.90 11.15
CA ASP A 256 -2.81 -16.80 11.27
C ASP A 256 -1.71 -16.22 12.18
N ARG A 257 -1.22 -17.03 13.10
CA ARG A 257 -0.18 -16.63 14.04
C ARG A 257 1.14 -16.27 13.35
N LYS A 258 1.54 -17.02 12.33
CA LYS A 258 2.82 -16.78 11.63
C LYS A 258 2.79 -15.43 10.91
N THR A 259 1.67 -15.09 10.27
CA THR A 259 1.48 -13.80 9.62
C THR A 259 1.61 -12.65 10.63
N ARG A 260 0.98 -12.76 11.80
CA ARG A 260 1.12 -11.74 12.86
C ARG A 260 2.55 -11.64 13.39
N GLU A 261 3.21 -12.76 13.66
CA GLU A 261 4.60 -12.78 14.13
C GLU A 261 5.50 -12.09 13.12
N TYR A 262 5.38 -12.43 11.84
CA TYR A 262 6.14 -11.81 10.77
C TYR A 262 5.99 -10.29 10.71
N PHE A 263 4.78 -9.76 10.78
CA PHE A 263 4.56 -8.32 10.65
C PHE A 263 4.80 -7.53 11.93
N PHE A 264 4.45 -8.06 13.09
CA PHE A 264 4.36 -7.29 14.33
C PHE A 264 5.41 -7.64 15.37
N ASN A 265 6.00 -8.83 15.35
CA ASN A 265 6.98 -9.26 16.33
C ASN A 265 8.40 -9.32 15.76
N GLU A 266 8.56 -9.73 14.51
CA GLU A 266 9.86 -9.75 13.86
C GLU A 266 10.29 -8.36 13.40
N TYR A 267 11.57 -8.02 13.65
CA TYR A 267 12.12 -6.74 13.18
C TYR A 267 12.37 -6.76 11.66
N PRO A 268 12.08 -5.65 10.94
CA PRO A 268 11.43 -4.43 11.42
C PRO A 268 9.92 -4.61 11.63
N GLN A 269 9.40 -4.07 12.72
CA GLN A 269 7.97 -4.09 13.00
C GLN A 269 7.23 -3.03 12.18
N ILE A 270 5.97 -3.32 11.88
CA ILE A 270 5.09 -2.33 11.25
C ILE A 270 4.64 -1.32 12.31
N ALA A 271 4.90 -0.05 12.04
CA ALA A 271 4.44 1.06 12.85
C ALA A 271 3.13 1.63 12.30
N SER A 272 2.30 2.17 13.17
CA SER A 272 1.07 2.88 12.84
C SER A 272 0.83 4.00 13.83
N ARG A 273 -0.12 4.87 13.52
CA ARG A 273 -0.60 5.87 14.45
C ARG A 273 -1.28 5.20 15.64
N ILE A 274 -0.73 5.42 16.83
CA ILE A 274 -1.32 4.95 18.08
C ILE A 274 -2.42 5.93 18.50
N GLU A 275 -3.59 5.37 18.82
CA GLU A 275 -4.69 6.09 19.46
C GLU A 275 -4.78 5.63 20.92
N ASP A 276 -4.99 6.58 21.81
CA ASP A 276 -5.06 6.31 23.26
C ASP A 276 -6.47 5.81 23.61
N LEU A 277 -6.70 4.53 23.36
CA LEU A 277 -7.95 3.83 23.61
C LEU A 277 -7.79 2.80 24.73
N PRO A 278 -8.84 2.54 25.54
CA PRO A 278 -8.79 1.53 26.57
C PRO A 278 -8.62 0.13 25.96
N PRO A 279 -8.12 -0.85 26.72
CA PRO A 279 -8.12 -2.24 26.30
C PRO A 279 -9.54 -2.74 25.98
N ALA A 280 -9.63 -3.78 25.15
CA ALA A 280 -10.89 -4.44 24.87
C ALA A 280 -11.47 -5.05 26.17
N LYS A 281 -12.78 -4.88 26.38
CA LYS A 281 -13.52 -5.40 27.53
C LYS A 281 -14.38 -6.60 27.11
N TYR A 282 -14.20 -7.69 27.81
CA TYR A 282 -15.00 -8.91 27.65
C TYR A 282 -15.92 -9.05 28.86
N ASN A 283 -17.21 -8.96 28.67
CA ASN A 283 -18.18 -9.10 29.74
C ASN A 283 -18.50 -10.58 30.04
N VAL A 284 -19.19 -10.83 31.16
CA VAL A 284 -19.55 -12.18 31.56
C VAL A 284 -20.40 -12.86 30.49
N GLY A 285 -20.00 -14.07 30.08
CA GLY A 285 -20.66 -14.81 29.00
C GLY A 285 -20.09 -14.56 27.58
N ALA A 286 -19.21 -13.58 27.42
CA ALA A 286 -18.54 -13.38 26.13
C ALA A 286 -17.63 -14.58 25.77
N LYS A 287 -17.71 -15.02 24.51
CA LYS A 287 -16.86 -16.09 23.97
C LYS A 287 -16.15 -15.58 22.73
N VAL A 288 -14.83 -15.58 22.76
CA VAL A 288 -14.01 -15.15 21.63
C VAL A 288 -13.04 -16.26 21.25
N LYS A 289 -13.08 -16.67 19.99
CA LYS A 289 -12.23 -17.74 19.45
C LYS A 289 -11.61 -17.30 18.12
N ASN A 290 -10.31 -17.54 17.95
CA ASN A 290 -9.55 -17.27 16.72
C ASN A 290 -9.88 -15.91 16.08
N SER A 291 -9.92 -14.84 16.87
CA SER A 291 -10.35 -13.51 16.39
C SER A 291 -9.37 -12.43 16.82
N LEU A 292 -9.24 -11.38 16.03
CA LEU A 292 -8.54 -10.16 16.38
C LEU A 292 -9.52 -9.15 16.94
N VAL A 293 -9.27 -8.68 18.16
CA VAL A 293 -10.09 -7.66 18.81
C VAL A 293 -9.23 -6.46 19.18
N SER A 294 -9.55 -5.31 18.60
CA SER A 294 -8.78 -4.09 18.82
C SER A 294 -9.19 -3.34 20.08
N SER A 295 -8.42 -2.31 20.42
CA SER A 295 -8.65 -1.46 21.59
C SER A 295 -10.02 -0.78 21.56
N GLY A 296 -10.61 -0.54 22.74
CA GLY A 296 -11.90 0.12 22.90
C GLY A 296 -13.12 -0.78 22.65
N CYS A 297 -12.93 -2.03 22.22
CA CYS A 297 -14.06 -2.93 21.98
C CYS A 297 -14.73 -3.39 23.28
N ILE A 298 -16.05 -3.60 23.24
CA ILE A 298 -16.86 -4.19 24.32
C ILE A 298 -17.62 -5.38 23.75
N ILE A 299 -17.37 -6.57 24.31
CA ILE A 299 -17.91 -7.82 23.79
C ILE A 299 -18.82 -8.46 24.85
N ASN A 300 -20.11 -8.68 24.51
CA ASN A 300 -21.07 -9.40 25.33
C ASN A 300 -21.53 -10.72 24.68
N GLY A 301 -21.23 -10.94 23.40
CA GLY A 301 -21.66 -12.10 22.61
C GLY A 301 -20.54 -13.07 22.26
N GLU A 302 -20.77 -13.87 21.25
CA GLU A 302 -19.83 -14.85 20.70
C GLU A 302 -19.18 -14.28 19.42
N VAL A 303 -17.83 -14.37 19.32
CA VAL A 303 -17.05 -13.92 18.16
C VAL A 303 -16.08 -15.02 17.77
N GLU A 304 -16.17 -15.51 16.54
CA GLU A 304 -15.33 -16.58 16.01
C GLU A 304 -14.80 -16.22 14.62
N ASP A 305 -13.51 -16.53 14.36
CA ASP A 305 -12.85 -16.35 13.07
C ASP A 305 -13.08 -14.95 12.46
N SER A 306 -12.98 -13.90 13.27
CA SER A 306 -13.37 -12.54 12.88
C SER A 306 -12.35 -11.48 13.28
N VAL A 307 -12.40 -10.34 12.59
CA VAL A 307 -11.57 -9.18 12.85
C VAL A 307 -12.45 -8.01 13.30
N LEU A 308 -12.32 -7.61 14.56
CA LEU A 308 -12.99 -6.44 15.13
C LEU A 308 -12.02 -5.28 15.22
N PHE A 309 -12.34 -4.19 14.54
CA PHE A 309 -11.57 -2.95 14.59
C PHE A 309 -11.87 -2.17 15.88
N LYS A 310 -11.36 -0.95 15.98
CA LYS A 310 -11.41 -0.14 17.22
C LYS A 310 -12.84 0.24 17.57
N GLU A 311 -13.11 0.28 18.90
CA GLU A 311 -14.36 0.79 19.48
C GLU A 311 -15.64 0.08 19.00
N VAL A 312 -15.54 -1.21 18.68
CA VAL A 312 -16.69 -2.04 18.31
C VAL A 312 -17.44 -2.47 19.57
N TYR A 313 -18.76 -2.31 19.55
CA TYR A 313 -19.66 -2.85 20.57
C TYR A 313 -20.42 -4.05 20.02
N ILE A 314 -20.34 -5.18 20.72
CA ILE A 314 -21.14 -6.40 20.45
C ILE A 314 -22.10 -6.61 21.61
N GLY A 315 -23.40 -6.60 21.31
CA GLY A 315 -24.50 -6.79 22.26
C GLY A 315 -24.63 -8.20 22.82
N ASN A 316 -25.61 -8.39 23.72
CA ASN A 316 -25.90 -9.69 24.32
C ASN A 316 -26.53 -10.65 23.30
N ASN A 317 -26.24 -11.94 23.46
CA ASN A 317 -26.79 -12.98 22.59
C ASN A 317 -26.50 -12.73 21.09
N CYS A 318 -25.39 -12.08 20.79
CA CYS A 318 -24.90 -11.89 19.42
C CYS A 318 -23.96 -13.02 19.03
N THR A 319 -23.96 -13.37 17.74
CA THR A 319 -23.00 -14.32 17.16
C THR A 319 -22.40 -13.68 15.91
N ILE A 320 -21.07 -13.52 15.92
CA ILE A 320 -20.29 -12.96 14.81
C ILE A 320 -19.31 -14.02 14.34
N ARG A 321 -19.37 -14.41 13.06
CA ARG A 321 -18.51 -15.43 12.48
C ARG A 321 -17.94 -14.99 11.14
N ASN A 322 -16.70 -15.37 10.88
CA ASN A 322 -16.02 -15.18 9.59
C ASN A 322 -16.25 -13.75 9.01
N SER A 323 -16.12 -12.74 9.85
CA SER A 323 -16.58 -11.40 9.54
C SER A 323 -15.55 -10.33 9.89
N ILE A 324 -15.61 -9.20 9.21
CA ILE A 324 -14.83 -8.01 9.51
C ILE A 324 -15.77 -6.91 9.97
N ILE A 325 -15.61 -6.46 11.21
CA ILE A 325 -16.39 -5.37 11.79
C ILE A 325 -15.51 -4.15 11.90
N LEU A 326 -15.86 -3.09 11.18
CA LEU A 326 -15.06 -1.86 11.09
C LEU A 326 -15.18 -1.00 12.37
N ASN A 327 -14.38 0.07 12.43
CA ASN A 327 -14.30 0.97 13.60
C ASN A 327 -15.68 1.54 13.97
N GLU A 328 -15.90 1.68 15.28
CA GLU A 328 -17.05 2.39 15.87
C GLU A 328 -18.42 1.77 15.51
N VAL A 329 -18.42 0.48 15.13
CA VAL A 329 -19.67 -0.23 14.81
C VAL A 329 -20.35 -0.69 16.09
N TYR A 330 -21.63 -0.35 16.22
CA TYR A 330 -22.50 -0.82 17.27
C TYR A 330 -23.41 -1.96 16.77
N ILE A 331 -23.27 -3.15 17.35
CA ILE A 331 -24.13 -4.31 17.05
C ILE A 331 -25.04 -4.54 18.26
N GLY A 332 -26.35 -4.35 18.04
CA GLY A 332 -27.38 -4.53 19.07
C GLY A 332 -27.57 -5.99 19.46
N ASP A 333 -28.32 -6.20 20.57
CA ASP A 333 -28.58 -7.53 21.12
C ASP A 333 -29.29 -8.45 20.11
N ASN A 334 -29.09 -9.75 20.24
CA ASN A 334 -29.72 -10.81 19.44
C ASN A 334 -29.40 -10.73 17.92
N THR A 335 -28.24 -10.27 17.57
CA THR A 335 -27.80 -10.12 16.17
C THR A 335 -26.92 -11.30 15.76
N TYR A 336 -27.16 -11.83 14.56
CA TYR A 336 -26.33 -12.84 13.91
C TYR A 336 -25.70 -12.26 12.65
N ILE A 337 -24.36 -12.32 12.54
CA ILE A 337 -23.58 -11.88 11.37
C ILE A 337 -22.63 -13.00 10.98
N GLU A 338 -22.63 -13.36 9.69
CA GLU A 338 -21.74 -14.35 9.13
C GLU A 338 -21.41 -14.00 7.67
N ASN A 339 -20.10 -14.04 7.30
CA ASN A 339 -19.51 -13.75 5.97
C ASN A 339 -19.63 -12.31 5.48
#